data_6af2380d4024aaf8bdbb0a51ee8499b7
#
_entry.id   6af2380d4024aaf8bdbb0a51ee8499b7
#
_cell.length_a   1.000
_cell.length_b   1.000
_cell.length_c   1.000
_cell.angle_alpha   90.00
_cell.angle_beta   90.00
_cell.angle_gamma   90.00
#
_symmetry.space_group_name_H-M   'P 1'
#
loop_
_entity.id
_entity.type
_entity.pdbx_description
1 polymer ?
#
loop_
_entity_poly.entity_id
_entity_poly.type
_entity_poly.pdbx_seq_one_letter_code
_entity_poly.pdbx_strand_id
1 'polypeptide(L)'
;YSIVLTDSGTGIVHSVMDATLELADQLIIVAGRSVDEAKLASETLSWLESNGYADLARSAVVVLNTSRPGASLIRPTELEAHFRSRVRAVATIPYDAHIATGGPISFRELAPATRQAARELAAVVVEGLRSAGTVR
;
A
#
# COMPACT_ATOMS: atom_id res chain seq x y z
N TYR A 1 -6.26 -21.96 -2.40
CA TYR A 1 -5.67 -21.25 -2.96
C TYR A 1 -5.37 -20.10 -2.77
N SER A 2 -4.83 -19.47 -3.38
CA SER A 2 -3.60 -18.97 -2.87
C SER A 2 -3.47 -17.54 -3.30
N ILE A 3 -3.37 -16.66 -2.34
CA ILE A 3 -2.90 -15.31 -2.56
C ILE A 3 -1.38 -15.34 -2.44
N VAL A 4 -0.69 -14.88 -3.49
CA VAL A 4 0.76 -14.72 -3.50
C VAL A 4 1.06 -13.23 -3.30
N LEU A 5 1.82 -12.92 -2.27
CA LEU A 5 2.33 -11.57 -2.02
C LEU A 5 3.79 -11.50 -2.45
N THR A 6 4.09 -10.60 -3.37
CA THR A 6 5.45 -10.37 -3.85
C THR A 6 5.95 -9.03 -3.31
N ASP A 7 6.98 -9.06 -2.48
CA ASP A 7 7.71 -7.86 -2.07
C ASP A 7 8.75 -7.54 -3.15
N SER A 8 8.51 -6.44 -3.86
CA SER A 8 9.39 -5.99 -4.95
C SER A 8 10.44 -4.97 -4.49
N GLY A 9 10.49 -4.68 -3.20
CA GLY A 9 11.42 -3.69 -2.63
C GLY A 9 11.01 -2.24 -2.95
N THR A 10 11.97 -1.34 -2.91
CA THR A 10 11.77 0.08 -3.13
C THR A 10 12.17 0.51 -4.54
N GLY A 11 11.30 1.26 -5.19
CA GLY A 11 11.56 1.84 -6.52
C GLY A 11 11.05 1.01 -7.69
N ILE A 12 10.68 1.72 -8.75
CA ILE A 12 10.02 1.11 -9.92
C ILE A 12 11.00 0.84 -11.07
N VAL A 13 12.29 1.06 -10.90
CA VAL A 13 13.26 1.26 -11.99
C VAL A 13 14.06 0.02 -12.36
N HIS A 14 13.50 -1.18 -12.26
CA HIS A 14 14.23 -2.39 -12.65
C HIS A 14 13.40 -3.29 -13.57
N SER A 15 14.04 -3.95 -14.50
CA SER A 15 13.43 -4.93 -15.42
C SER A 15 12.66 -6.05 -14.71
N VAL A 16 13.03 -6.39 -13.48
CA VAL A 16 12.30 -7.34 -12.63
C VAL A 16 10.94 -6.78 -12.22
N MET A 17 10.82 -5.46 -12.08
CA MET A 17 9.57 -4.79 -11.74
C MET A 17 8.55 -4.89 -12.87
N ASP A 18 8.95 -4.74 -14.12
CA ASP A 18 8.05 -4.85 -15.28
C ASP A 18 7.38 -6.22 -15.30
N ALA A 19 8.15 -7.30 -15.14
CA ALA A 19 7.59 -8.66 -15.07
C ALA A 19 6.64 -8.84 -13.87
N THR A 20 6.93 -8.22 -12.74
CA THR A 20 6.05 -8.26 -11.55
C THR A 20 4.75 -7.52 -11.82
N LEU A 21 4.82 -6.35 -12.45
CA LEU A 21 3.64 -5.54 -12.79
C LEU A 21 2.74 -6.23 -13.83
N GLU A 22 3.33 -6.89 -14.82
CA GLU A 22 2.58 -7.65 -15.83
C GLU A 22 1.79 -8.82 -15.25
N LEU A 23 2.31 -9.43 -14.19
CA LEU A 23 1.69 -10.59 -13.53
C LEU A 23 0.78 -10.20 -12.37
N ALA A 24 0.84 -8.97 -11.89
CA ALA A 24 0.10 -8.54 -10.71
C ALA A 24 -1.40 -8.39 -11.01
N ASP A 25 -2.22 -9.03 -10.20
CA ASP A 25 -3.67 -8.83 -10.19
C ASP A 25 -4.06 -7.56 -9.42
N GLN A 26 -3.23 -7.15 -8.47
CA GLN A 26 -3.43 -5.95 -7.67
C GLN A 26 -2.11 -5.42 -7.15
N LEU A 27 -2.01 -4.09 -7.04
CA LEU A 27 -0.88 -3.41 -6.41
C LEU A 27 -1.23 -2.93 -5.01
N ILE A 28 -0.26 -3.05 -4.12
CA ILE A 28 -0.26 -2.39 -2.82
C ILE A 28 0.95 -1.46 -2.82
N ILE A 29 0.70 -0.16 -2.73
CA ILE A 29 1.76 0.85 -2.66
C ILE A 29 1.87 1.32 -1.22
N VAL A 30 2.99 1.02 -0.58
CA VAL A 30 3.24 1.43 0.80
C VAL A 30 3.98 2.76 0.82
N ALA A 31 3.40 3.73 1.49
CA ALA A 31 3.98 5.05 1.69
C ALA A 31 4.04 5.39 3.18
N GLY A 32 5.05 6.13 3.58
CA GLY A 32 5.05 6.78 4.88
C GLY A 32 4.17 8.04 4.89
N ARG A 33 4.15 8.73 6.02
CA ARG A 33 3.30 9.90 6.25
C ARG A 33 4.06 11.22 6.20
N SER A 34 5.29 11.23 5.73
CA SER A 34 6.05 12.44 5.45
C SER A 34 5.73 12.98 4.06
N VAL A 35 6.05 14.25 3.85
CA VAL A 35 5.87 14.91 2.53
C VAL A 35 6.66 14.16 1.44
N ASP A 36 7.91 13.80 1.74
CA ASP A 36 8.78 13.15 0.76
C ASP A 36 8.28 11.74 0.40
N GLU A 37 7.84 10.96 1.40
CA GLU A 37 7.30 9.62 1.17
C GLU A 37 5.97 9.66 0.39
N ALA A 38 5.12 10.63 0.68
CA ALA A 38 3.89 10.85 -0.07
C ALA A 38 4.16 11.26 -1.52
N LYS A 39 5.19 12.11 -1.72
CA LYS A 39 5.63 12.50 -3.05
C LYS A 39 6.11 11.30 -3.87
N LEU A 40 6.96 10.45 -3.28
CA LEU A 40 7.44 9.22 -3.94
C LEU A 40 6.28 8.30 -4.35
N ALA A 41 5.29 8.10 -3.49
CA ALA A 41 4.12 7.31 -3.82
C ALA A 41 3.30 7.93 -4.96
N SER A 42 3.16 9.25 -4.98
CA SER A 42 2.48 9.98 -6.06
C SER A 42 3.25 9.88 -7.38
N GLU A 43 4.56 9.97 -7.36
CA GLU A 43 5.42 9.77 -8.53
C GLU A 43 5.32 8.33 -9.05
N THR A 44 5.24 7.35 -8.15
CA THR A 44 5.01 5.95 -8.50
C THR A 44 3.70 5.78 -9.27
N LEU A 45 2.61 6.36 -8.77
CA LEU A 45 1.32 6.32 -9.47
C LEU A 45 1.39 6.99 -10.84
N SER A 46 2.02 8.15 -10.94
CA SER A 46 2.18 8.87 -12.21
C SER A 46 3.00 8.08 -13.22
N TRP A 47 4.04 7.40 -12.76
CA TRP A 47 4.85 6.53 -13.62
C TRP A 47 4.01 5.36 -14.16
N LEU A 48 3.25 4.69 -13.29
CA LEU A 48 2.36 3.58 -13.70
C LEU A 48 1.35 4.04 -14.75
N GLU A 49 0.71 5.19 -14.52
CA GLU A 49 -0.25 5.78 -15.44
C GLU A 49 0.35 6.09 -16.82
N SER A 50 1.62 6.52 -16.85
CA SER A 50 2.33 6.89 -18.08
C SER A 50 2.99 5.73 -18.82
N ASN A 51 3.13 4.56 -18.18
CA ASN A 51 3.85 3.42 -18.73
C ASN A 51 2.95 2.20 -19.02
N GLY A 52 1.66 2.41 -19.21
CA GLY A 52 0.73 1.35 -19.62
C GLY A 52 0.07 0.59 -18.48
N TYR A 53 0.26 1.02 -17.24
CA TYR A 53 -0.31 0.41 -16.03
C TYR A 53 -1.41 1.26 -15.37
N ALA A 54 -2.09 2.10 -16.14
CA ALA A 54 -3.11 3.01 -15.61
C ALA A 54 -4.27 2.28 -14.90
N ASP A 55 -4.72 1.15 -15.43
CA ASP A 55 -5.78 0.36 -14.80
C ASP A 55 -5.32 -0.28 -13.50
N LEU A 56 -4.09 -0.78 -13.47
CA LEU A 56 -3.48 -1.35 -12.28
C LEU A 56 -3.29 -0.28 -11.19
N ALA A 57 -2.88 0.94 -11.58
CA ALA A 57 -2.77 2.08 -10.68
C ALA A 57 -4.13 2.47 -10.07
N ARG A 58 -5.19 2.57 -10.88
CA ARG A 58 -6.53 2.90 -10.41
C ARG A 58 -7.11 1.84 -9.46
N SER A 59 -6.81 0.58 -9.67
CA SER A 59 -7.24 -0.53 -8.82
C SER A 59 -6.36 -0.76 -7.60
N ALA A 60 -5.25 -0.02 -7.47
CA ALA A 60 -4.30 -0.17 -6.38
C ALA A 60 -4.88 0.19 -5.00
N VAL A 61 -4.22 -0.29 -3.98
CA VAL A 61 -4.42 0.13 -2.59
C VAL A 61 -3.18 0.89 -2.15
N VAL A 62 -3.34 2.10 -1.64
CA VAL A 62 -2.25 2.82 -0.97
C VAL A 62 -2.33 2.56 0.52
N VAL A 63 -1.24 2.14 1.11
CA VAL A 63 -1.10 1.93 2.55
C VAL A 63 -0.25 3.04 3.13
N LEU A 64 -0.84 3.84 3.99
CA LEU A 64 -0.13 4.88 4.74
C LEU A 64 0.39 4.25 6.04
N ASN A 65 1.68 3.98 6.07
CA ASN A 65 2.33 3.33 7.20
C ASN A 65 2.97 4.36 8.14
N THR A 66 2.66 4.27 9.42
CA THR A 66 3.26 5.13 10.44
C THR A 66 4.46 4.44 11.06
N SER A 67 5.66 4.77 10.60
CA SER A 67 6.92 4.15 11.04
C SER A 67 7.51 4.80 12.30
N ARG A 68 7.08 6.01 12.65
CA ARG A 68 7.59 6.77 13.79
C ARG A 68 6.46 7.37 14.61
N PRO A 69 6.58 7.44 15.95
CA PRO A 69 5.64 8.18 16.77
C PRO A 69 5.80 9.68 16.51
N GLY A 70 4.72 10.43 16.60
CA GLY A 70 4.72 11.89 16.47
C GLY A 70 3.76 12.41 15.40
N ALA A 71 3.62 13.72 15.36
CA ALA A 71 2.75 14.39 14.40
C ALA A 71 3.40 14.45 13.01
N SER A 72 2.64 14.07 12.00
CA SER A 72 2.99 14.35 10.60
C SER A 72 2.81 15.84 10.32
N LEU A 73 3.67 16.41 9.46
CA LEU A 73 3.49 17.77 8.94
C LEU A 73 2.28 17.89 8.00
N ILE A 74 1.84 16.76 7.43
CA ILE A 74 0.65 16.70 6.60
C ILE A 74 -0.52 16.20 7.47
N ARG A 75 -1.66 16.84 7.36
CA ARG A 75 -2.88 16.35 8.00
C ARG A 75 -3.25 14.98 7.44
N PRO A 76 -3.53 13.97 8.28
CA PRO A 76 -3.88 12.63 7.82
C PRO A 76 -5.03 12.62 6.81
N THR A 77 -6.05 13.43 7.04
CA THR A 77 -7.22 13.55 6.18
C THR A 77 -6.91 14.13 4.79
N GLU A 78 -5.98 15.07 4.70
CA GLU A 78 -5.53 15.63 3.42
C GLU A 78 -4.73 14.62 2.61
N LEU A 79 -3.85 13.88 3.27
CA LEU A 79 -3.05 12.85 2.64
C LEU A 79 -3.92 11.69 2.14
N GLU A 80 -4.87 11.24 2.93
CA GLU A 80 -5.85 10.23 2.50
C GLU A 80 -6.68 10.70 1.32
N ALA A 81 -7.20 11.93 1.36
CA ALA A 81 -8.00 12.49 0.27
C ALA A 81 -7.20 12.58 -1.03
N HIS A 82 -5.92 12.97 -0.96
CA HIS A 82 -5.05 13.01 -2.12
C HIS A 82 -4.96 11.66 -2.83
N PHE A 83 -4.72 10.58 -2.09
CA PHE A 83 -4.62 9.25 -2.68
C PHE A 83 -5.98 8.65 -3.06
N ARG A 84 -7.04 8.90 -2.29
CA ARG A 84 -8.40 8.40 -2.60
C ARG A 84 -8.92 8.87 -3.96
N SER A 85 -8.46 10.01 -4.44
CA SER A 85 -8.83 10.50 -5.78
C SER A 85 -8.15 9.73 -6.92
N ARG A 86 -7.13 8.93 -6.63
CA ARG A 86 -6.28 8.27 -7.63
C ARG A 86 -6.33 6.75 -7.61
N VAL A 87 -6.65 6.16 -6.47
CA VAL A 87 -6.61 4.71 -6.25
C VAL A 87 -7.94 4.18 -5.72
N ARG A 88 -8.12 2.87 -5.75
CA ARG A 88 -9.35 2.21 -5.31
C ARG A 88 -9.60 2.37 -3.81
N ALA A 89 -8.57 2.25 -3.00
CA ALA A 89 -8.67 2.34 -1.56
C ALA A 89 -7.39 2.84 -0.91
N VAL A 90 -7.54 3.47 0.25
CA VAL A 90 -6.44 3.89 1.11
C VAL A 90 -6.63 3.25 2.47
N ALA A 91 -5.60 2.60 2.98
CA ALA A 91 -5.57 2.03 4.32
C ALA A 91 -4.47 2.70 5.14
N THR A 92 -4.66 2.80 6.44
CA THR A 92 -3.67 3.38 7.35
C THR A 92 -3.26 2.35 8.38
N ILE A 93 -1.95 2.14 8.53
CA ILE A 93 -1.38 1.31 9.58
C ILE A 93 -0.78 2.23 10.65
N PRO A 94 -1.27 2.17 11.90
CA PRO A 94 -0.75 3.00 12.98
C PRO A 94 0.67 2.59 13.37
N TYR A 95 1.36 3.48 14.08
CA TYR A 95 2.63 3.13 14.70
C TYR A 95 2.46 1.98 15.69
N ASP A 96 3.35 1.01 15.62
CA ASP A 96 3.38 -0.13 16.53
C ASP A 96 4.83 -0.37 17.00
N ALA A 97 5.03 -0.35 18.30
CA ALA A 97 6.35 -0.53 18.89
C ALA A 97 6.94 -1.91 18.62
N HIS A 98 6.10 -2.95 18.51
CA HIS A 98 6.55 -4.30 18.18
C HIS A 98 7.13 -4.35 16.75
N ILE A 99 6.47 -3.71 15.79
CA ILE A 99 6.98 -3.60 14.41
C ILE A 99 8.28 -2.77 14.38
N ALA A 100 8.34 -1.69 15.15
CA ALA A 100 9.48 -0.79 15.18
C ALA A 100 10.77 -1.43 15.72
N THR A 101 10.68 -2.52 16.46
CA THR A 101 11.87 -3.26 16.94
C THR A 101 12.66 -3.94 15.82
N GLY A 102 12.06 -4.14 14.65
CA GLY A 102 12.74 -4.71 13.47
C GLY A 102 13.03 -6.21 13.53
N GLY A 103 12.48 -6.92 14.52
CA GLY A 103 12.58 -8.37 14.66
C GLY A 103 11.43 -9.11 13.94
N PRO A 104 11.32 -10.44 14.14
CA PRO A 104 10.19 -11.20 13.66
C PRO A 104 8.87 -10.66 14.21
N ILE A 105 7.90 -10.48 13.31
CA ILE A 105 6.60 -9.93 13.70
C ILE A 105 5.68 -11.06 14.14
N SER A 106 5.19 -10.99 15.38
CA SER A 106 4.14 -11.84 15.89
C SER A 106 2.82 -11.07 15.90
N PHE A 107 1.81 -11.57 15.19
CA PHE A 107 0.51 -10.92 15.12
C PHE A 107 -0.15 -10.74 16.51
N ARG A 108 0.12 -11.65 17.42
CA ARG A 108 -0.43 -11.59 18.79
C ARG A 108 0.16 -10.46 19.63
N GLU A 109 1.40 -10.06 19.33
CA GLU A 109 2.12 -9.00 20.03
C GLU A 109 1.85 -7.60 19.47
N LEU A 110 1.20 -7.51 18.31
CA LEU A 110 0.76 -6.24 17.78
C LEU A 110 -0.31 -5.60 18.67
N ALA A 111 -0.28 -4.28 18.76
CA ALA A 111 -1.34 -3.51 19.42
C ALA A 111 -2.71 -3.81 18.79
N PRO A 112 -3.81 -3.74 19.57
CA PRO A 112 -5.15 -4.02 19.05
C PRO A 112 -5.52 -3.18 17.82
N ALA A 113 -5.16 -1.91 17.82
CA ALA A 113 -5.39 -1.01 16.69
C ALA A 113 -4.65 -1.45 15.42
N THR A 114 -3.41 -1.92 15.56
CA THR A 114 -2.61 -2.44 14.44
C THR A 114 -3.20 -3.73 13.90
N ARG A 115 -3.62 -4.64 14.75
CA ARG A 115 -4.29 -5.87 14.34
C ARG A 115 -5.58 -5.60 13.57
N GLN A 116 -6.35 -4.64 14.02
CA GLN A 116 -7.58 -4.23 13.35
C GLN A 116 -7.28 -3.63 11.98
N ALA A 117 -6.32 -2.71 11.90
CA ALA A 117 -5.89 -2.11 10.64
C ALA A 117 -5.37 -3.14 9.63
N ALA A 118 -4.62 -4.14 10.09
CA ALA A 118 -4.13 -5.23 9.24
C ALA A 118 -5.28 -6.09 8.69
N ARG A 119 -6.30 -6.38 9.51
CA ARG A 119 -7.50 -7.11 9.05
C ARG A 119 -8.29 -6.32 8.02
N GLU A 120 -8.46 -5.02 8.23
CA GLU A 120 -9.15 -4.13 7.29
C GLU A 120 -8.41 -4.05 5.96
N LEU A 121 -7.08 -3.93 5.99
CA LEU A 121 -6.24 -3.98 4.79
C LEU A 121 -6.42 -5.31 4.04
N ALA A 122 -6.37 -6.43 4.75
CA ALA A 122 -6.57 -7.75 4.15
C ALA A 122 -7.94 -7.87 3.49
N ALA A 123 -8.99 -7.38 4.12
CA ALA A 123 -10.35 -7.37 3.56
C ALA A 123 -10.43 -6.54 2.28
N VAL A 124 -9.83 -5.36 2.26
CA VAL A 124 -9.78 -4.48 1.09
C VAL A 124 -9.03 -5.13 -0.08
N VAL A 125 -7.92 -5.81 0.20
CA VAL A 125 -7.14 -6.54 -0.82
C VAL A 125 -7.95 -7.69 -1.40
N VAL A 126 -8.57 -8.50 -0.56
CA VAL A 126 -9.41 -9.64 -1.01
C VAL A 126 -10.59 -9.17 -1.85
N GLU A 127 -11.24 -8.08 -1.47
CA GLU A 127 -12.32 -7.50 -2.25
C GLU A 127 -11.86 -7.07 -3.64
N GLY A 128 -10.70 -6.44 -3.76
CA GLY A 128 -10.10 -6.05 -5.03
C GLY A 128 -9.76 -7.24 -5.91
N LEU A 129 -9.23 -8.31 -5.36
CA LEU A 129 -8.91 -9.54 -6.09
C LEU A 129 -10.19 -10.24 -6.60
N ARG A 130 -11.27 -10.24 -5.82
CA ARG A 130 -12.56 -10.77 -6.26
C ARG A 130 -13.13 -9.99 -7.44
N SER A 131 -13.05 -8.68 -7.40
CA SER A 131 -13.51 -7.81 -8.48
C SER A 131 -12.71 -8.02 -9.75
N ALA A 132 -11.40 -8.15 -9.65
CA ALA A 132 -10.52 -8.46 -10.78
C ALA A 132 -10.81 -9.85 -11.37
N GLY A 133 -11.07 -10.85 -10.54
CA GLY A 133 -11.44 -12.21 -10.97
C GLY A 133 -12.80 -12.29 -11.67
N THR A 134 -13.72 -11.39 -11.37
CA THR A 134 -15.04 -11.34 -11.99
C THR A 134 -15.00 -10.79 -13.42
N VAL A 135 -13.99 -9.98 -13.75
CA VAL A 135 -13.81 -9.38 -15.06
C VAL A 135 -13.08 -10.32 -16.05
N ARG A 136 -12.45 -11.33 -15.53
CA ARG A 136 -11.77 -12.37 -16.33
C ARG A 136 -12.71 -13.52 -16.67
#